data_17352c718b9a873b34a5c8e598a50b38
#
_entry.id   17352c718b9a873b34a5c8e598a50b38
#
_cell.length_a   1.000
_cell.length_b   1.000
_cell.length_c   1.000
_cell.angle_alpha   90.00
_cell.angle_beta   90.00
_cell.angle_gamma   90.00
#
_symmetry.space_group_name_H-M   'P 1'
#
loop_
_entity.id
_entity.type
_entity.pdbx_description
1 polymer ?
#
loop_
_entity_poly.entity_id
_entity_poly.type
_entity_poly.pdbx_seq_one_letter_code
_entity_poly.pdbx_strand_id
1 'polypeptide(L)'
;MKLFKSETQKTVTFIIISSICLFMSLIQSVDELLHFNLSWVAIILCGLPIIKEADSKKAPIVSLTDRWATWIVVIALVSSIGTYLVTHQILRSVTILVVFCPCALVLATPTAIMAGIGNASKYGILIKGGDVVERLSKIKNIAFDKTGTLTYGKLSVVEYKSFCPEYDDETFLKILASVEAYSEHPLGKAITSYYKENNEELLDIQNFIVNPGKGITANLGEKSILVGNLKLIKDVDINLNKDIINISEEFTKKGCTVIYLSIDNKLIGYVALSDILREEAKEVISYIKSQKINPVMLTGDNKNSAQNIASIVGIDGIHPSLLPEDKMNIIKNLEDSKSPTCMIGDGVNDALALKYSSVGISMGAIGSDIAIEASDIALASDDIKNIPYLLYLSKKTMKTIKLNVTFSLALNFLAIILAMTGILNPVVGALVHNLGSVFVILNSAKLLKTRNNLALNCKTESLFTNESKGALIV
;
A
#
# COMPACT_ATOMS: atom_id res chain seq x y z
N MET A 1 10.41 12.67 -18.64
CA MET A 1 9.57 13.01 -19.82
C MET A 1 10.21 12.72 -21.19
N LYS A 2 11.51 12.90 -21.42
CA LYS A 2 12.16 12.57 -22.71
C LYS A 2 12.32 11.06 -22.97
N LEU A 3 12.51 10.21 -21.95
CA LEU A 3 12.63 8.75 -22.08
C LEU A 3 11.28 8.07 -22.42
N PHE A 4 10.18 8.54 -21.84
CA PHE A 4 8.83 8.04 -22.15
C PHE A 4 8.40 8.32 -23.59
N LYS A 5 8.77 9.49 -24.12
CA LYS A 5 8.47 9.83 -25.51
C LYS A 5 9.17 8.92 -26.54
N SER A 6 10.35 8.42 -26.19
CA SER A 6 11.15 7.50 -27.02
C SER A 6 10.55 6.07 -27.07
N GLU A 7 10.06 5.54 -25.95
CA GLU A 7 9.45 4.19 -25.92
C GLU A 7 8.08 4.16 -26.60
N THR A 8 7.24 5.14 -26.32
CA THR A 8 5.92 5.27 -26.98
C THR A 8 6.07 5.43 -28.49
N GLN A 9 7.04 6.21 -28.95
CA GLN A 9 7.34 6.36 -30.37
C GLN A 9 7.82 5.05 -31.01
N LYS A 10 8.65 4.27 -30.34
CA LYS A 10 9.09 2.95 -30.81
C LYS A 10 7.91 1.99 -30.94
N THR A 11 7.05 1.93 -29.91
CA THR A 11 5.86 1.06 -29.93
C THR A 11 4.90 1.43 -31.06
N VAL A 12 4.63 2.72 -31.26
CA VAL A 12 3.80 3.20 -32.38
C VAL A 12 4.43 2.85 -33.72
N THR A 13 5.73 3.01 -33.88
CA THR A 13 6.45 2.62 -35.11
C THR A 13 6.34 1.13 -35.40
N PHE A 14 6.50 0.27 -34.38
CA PHE A 14 6.34 -1.18 -34.54
C PHE A 14 4.90 -1.55 -34.96
N ILE A 15 3.88 -0.92 -34.36
CA ILE A 15 2.48 -1.15 -34.73
C ILE A 15 2.22 -0.74 -36.16
N ILE A 16 2.72 0.40 -36.63
CA ILE A 16 2.55 0.89 -38.01
C ILE A 16 3.22 -0.09 -38.99
N ILE A 17 4.48 -0.47 -38.76
CA ILE A 17 5.21 -1.41 -39.63
C ILE A 17 4.49 -2.76 -39.70
N SER A 18 4.05 -3.28 -38.55
CA SER A 18 3.31 -4.55 -38.48
C SER A 18 1.98 -4.51 -39.23
N SER A 19 1.26 -3.38 -39.12
CA SER A 19 0.01 -3.17 -39.84
C SER A 19 0.23 -3.13 -41.38
N ILE A 20 1.31 -2.49 -41.81
CA ILE A 20 1.72 -2.47 -43.22
C ILE A 20 2.08 -3.90 -43.71
N CYS A 21 2.87 -4.64 -42.92
CA CYS A 21 3.24 -6.03 -43.24
C CYS A 21 2.02 -6.96 -43.33
N LEU A 22 1.04 -6.81 -42.43
CA LEU A 22 -0.20 -7.56 -42.47
C LEU A 22 -1.04 -7.20 -43.69
N PHE A 23 -1.13 -5.91 -44.03
CA PHE A 23 -1.87 -5.45 -45.24
C PHE A 23 -1.21 -5.95 -46.52
N MET A 24 0.12 -5.91 -46.57
CA MET A 24 0.89 -6.44 -47.73
C MET A 24 0.75 -7.96 -47.86
N SER A 25 0.67 -8.69 -46.77
CA SER A 25 0.45 -10.15 -46.75
C SER A 25 -0.95 -10.58 -47.23
N LEU A 26 -1.93 -9.67 -47.25
CA LEU A 26 -3.22 -9.92 -47.85
C LEU A 26 -3.17 -9.92 -49.41
N ILE A 27 -2.09 -9.41 -49.97
CA ILE A 27 -1.88 -9.39 -51.43
C ILE A 27 -1.04 -10.61 -51.77
N GLN A 28 -1.70 -11.68 -52.18
CA GLN A 28 -1.10 -13.00 -52.46
C GLN A 28 0.12 -12.95 -53.41
N SER A 29 0.13 -12.01 -54.35
CA SER A 29 1.26 -11.79 -55.26
C SER A 29 2.55 -11.31 -54.59
N VAL A 30 2.48 -10.70 -53.42
CA VAL A 30 3.66 -10.20 -52.67
C VAL A 30 4.31 -11.34 -51.88
N ASP A 31 3.53 -12.22 -51.28
CA ASP A 31 4.04 -13.39 -50.57
C ASP A 31 4.70 -14.39 -51.53
N GLU A 32 4.14 -14.55 -52.75
CA GLU A 32 4.71 -15.36 -53.83
C GLU A 32 6.05 -14.78 -54.34
N LEU A 33 6.14 -13.45 -54.45
CA LEU A 33 7.36 -12.75 -54.91
C LEU A 33 8.50 -12.86 -53.93
N LEU A 34 8.19 -12.81 -52.60
CA LEU A 34 9.16 -12.84 -51.54
C LEU A 34 9.52 -14.27 -51.07
N HIS A 35 8.82 -15.29 -51.49
CA HIS A 35 8.92 -16.68 -51.03
C HIS A 35 8.79 -16.79 -49.50
N PHE A 36 8.16 -15.79 -48.85
CA PHE A 36 8.03 -15.69 -47.40
C PHE A 36 6.73 -14.92 -47.05
N ASN A 37 5.98 -15.47 -46.09
CA ASN A 37 4.74 -14.83 -45.64
C ASN A 37 5.02 -13.67 -44.69
N LEU A 38 4.74 -12.45 -45.13
CA LEU A 38 4.98 -11.19 -44.40
C LEU A 38 4.25 -11.12 -43.05
N SER A 39 3.18 -11.91 -42.86
CA SER A 39 2.47 -11.96 -41.58
C SER A 39 3.35 -12.47 -40.43
N TRP A 40 4.37 -13.31 -40.68
CA TRP A 40 5.34 -13.72 -39.69
C TRP A 40 6.19 -12.55 -39.19
N VAL A 41 6.55 -11.61 -40.05
CA VAL A 41 7.28 -10.40 -39.66
C VAL A 41 6.42 -9.55 -38.73
N ALA A 42 5.15 -9.40 -39.02
CA ALA A 42 4.22 -8.67 -38.15
C ALA A 42 4.06 -9.32 -36.78
N ILE A 43 3.92 -10.65 -36.74
CA ILE A 43 3.83 -11.42 -35.49
C ILE A 43 5.11 -11.24 -34.64
N ILE A 44 6.29 -11.32 -35.25
CA ILE A 44 7.56 -11.16 -34.54
C ILE A 44 7.72 -9.73 -34.03
N LEU A 45 7.48 -8.72 -34.86
CA LEU A 45 7.66 -7.31 -34.50
C LEU A 45 6.70 -6.84 -33.40
N CYS A 46 5.45 -7.26 -33.44
CA CYS A 46 4.48 -6.92 -32.40
C CYS A 46 4.53 -7.89 -31.20
N GLY A 47 4.75 -9.18 -31.45
CA GLY A 47 4.71 -10.21 -30.41
C GLY A 47 5.91 -10.14 -29.47
N LEU A 48 7.12 -9.94 -29.98
CA LEU A 48 8.32 -9.90 -29.13
C LEU A 48 8.31 -8.79 -28.07
N PRO A 49 7.97 -7.53 -28.38
CA PRO A 49 7.86 -6.51 -27.35
C PRO A 49 6.79 -6.82 -26.30
N ILE A 50 5.61 -7.31 -26.74
CA ILE A 50 4.51 -7.69 -25.84
C ILE A 50 4.93 -8.83 -24.93
N ILE A 51 5.58 -9.88 -25.47
CA ILE A 51 6.09 -11.00 -24.67
C ILE A 51 7.13 -10.52 -23.68
N LYS A 52 8.06 -9.66 -24.09
CA LYS A 52 9.10 -9.13 -23.20
C LYS A 52 8.52 -8.28 -22.07
N GLU A 53 7.52 -7.45 -22.35
CA GLU A 53 6.85 -6.65 -21.32
C GLU A 53 6.02 -7.53 -20.37
N ALA A 54 5.29 -8.50 -20.90
CA ALA A 54 4.54 -9.47 -20.12
C ALA A 54 5.46 -10.30 -19.21
N ASP A 55 6.65 -10.69 -19.70
CA ASP A 55 7.63 -11.48 -18.95
C ASP A 55 8.27 -10.66 -17.82
N SER A 56 8.51 -9.37 -18.03
CA SER A 56 9.08 -8.48 -17.01
C SER A 56 8.15 -8.24 -15.80
N LYS A 57 6.84 -8.40 -15.98
CA LYS A 57 5.81 -8.23 -14.94
C LYS A 57 5.33 -9.55 -14.32
N LYS A 58 5.90 -10.68 -14.71
CA LYS A 58 5.53 -11.98 -14.15
C LYS A 58 6.07 -12.15 -12.74
N ALA A 59 5.23 -12.67 -11.82
CA ALA A 59 5.69 -13.11 -10.52
C ALA A 59 6.77 -14.19 -10.67
N PRO A 60 7.83 -14.21 -9.83
CA PRO A 60 8.87 -15.23 -9.87
C PRO A 60 8.34 -16.68 -9.84
N ILE A 61 7.23 -16.91 -9.16
CA ILE A 61 6.59 -18.23 -9.11
C ILE A 61 6.00 -18.62 -10.48
N VAL A 62 5.56 -17.65 -11.31
CA VAL A 62 5.10 -17.92 -12.68
C VAL A 62 6.27 -18.42 -13.53
N SER A 63 7.42 -17.73 -13.44
CA SER A 63 8.63 -18.15 -14.19
C SER A 63 9.15 -19.53 -13.76
N LEU A 64 8.96 -19.89 -12.48
CA LEU A 64 9.29 -21.21 -11.97
C LEU A 64 8.34 -22.28 -12.55
N THR A 65 7.04 -22.04 -12.56
CA THR A 65 6.06 -22.97 -13.13
C THR A 65 6.24 -23.15 -14.62
N ASP A 66 6.55 -22.08 -15.36
CA ASP A 66 6.85 -22.15 -16.81
C ASP A 66 8.10 -23.01 -17.09
N ARG A 67 9.13 -22.89 -16.27
CA ARG A 67 10.35 -23.73 -16.35
C ARG A 67 10.05 -25.20 -16.07
N TRP A 68 9.26 -25.49 -15.05
CA TRP A 68 8.81 -26.85 -14.77
C TRP A 68 7.94 -27.40 -15.90
N ALA A 69 7.04 -26.61 -16.48
CA ALA A 69 6.24 -27.02 -17.63
C ALA A 69 7.13 -27.45 -18.82
N THR A 70 8.21 -26.71 -19.10
CA THR A 70 9.17 -27.07 -20.15
C THR A 70 9.87 -28.42 -19.88
N TRP A 71 10.38 -28.61 -18.65
CA TRP A 71 11.03 -29.88 -18.28
C TRP A 71 10.09 -31.07 -18.36
N ILE A 72 8.87 -30.86 -17.95
CA ILE A 72 7.82 -31.85 -18.02
C ILE A 72 7.61 -32.29 -19.46
N VAL A 73 7.53 -31.41 -20.47
CA VAL A 73 7.41 -31.78 -21.90
C VAL A 73 8.58 -32.65 -22.34
N VAL A 74 9.81 -32.34 -21.93
CA VAL A 74 10.99 -33.17 -22.25
C VAL A 74 10.87 -34.58 -21.65
N ILE A 75 10.44 -34.66 -20.39
CA ILE A 75 10.23 -35.95 -19.68
C ILE A 75 9.18 -36.80 -20.42
N ALA A 76 8.08 -36.18 -20.90
CA ALA A 76 7.07 -36.90 -21.65
C ALA A 76 7.56 -37.45 -22.97
N LEU A 77 8.27 -36.63 -23.73
CA LEU A 77 8.85 -37.07 -25.00
C LEU A 77 9.79 -38.26 -24.78
N VAL A 78 10.70 -38.17 -23.82
CA VAL A 78 11.62 -39.26 -23.48
C VAL A 78 10.87 -40.51 -23.02
N SER A 79 9.87 -40.34 -22.12
CA SER A 79 9.03 -41.45 -21.64
C SER A 79 8.22 -42.11 -22.74
N SER A 80 7.68 -41.32 -23.69
CA SER A 80 6.91 -41.80 -24.85
C SER A 80 7.79 -42.66 -25.78
N ILE A 81 8.96 -42.12 -26.14
CA ILE A 81 9.93 -42.84 -26.99
C ILE A 81 10.42 -44.12 -26.29
N GLY A 82 10.82 -44.00 -25.01
CA GLY A 82 11.29 -45.16 -24.23
C GLY A 82 10.23 -46.25 -24.10
N THR A 83 8.96 -45.86 -23.84
CA THR A 83 7.85 -46.82 -23.77
C THR A 83 7.62 -47.51 -25.10
N TYR A 84 7.72 -46.80 -26.23
CA TYR A 84 7.60 -47.40 -27.57
C TYR A 84 8.69 -48.41 -27.83
N LEU A 85 9.95 -48.08 -27.53
CA LEU A 85 11.11 -48.96 -27.74
C LEU A 85 11.02 -50.25 -26.92
N VAL A 86 10.45 -50.18 -25.70
CA VAL A 86 10.33 -51.35 -24.81
C VAL A 86 9.09 -52.20 -25.12
N THR A 87 7.96 -51.56 -25.39
CA THR A 87 6.66 -52.26 -25.50
C THR A 87 6.21 -52.50 -26.93
N HIS A 88 6.78 -51.81 -27.92
CA HIS A 88 6.38 -51.78 -29.34
C HIS A 88 4.88 -51.43 -29.53
N GLN A 89 4.25 -50.81 -28.51
CA GLN A 89 2.85 -50.44 -28.54
C GLN A 89 2.68 -48.91 -28.72
N ILE A 90 2.44 -48.50 -29.95
CA ILE A 90 2.28 -47.07 -30.31
C ILE A 90 1.17 -46.38 -29.49
N LEU A 91 0.11 -47.12 -29.15
CA LEU A 91 -1.02 -46.58 -28.37
C LEU A 91 -0.58 -46.10 -26.99
N ARG A 92 0.34 -46.79 -26.30
CA ARG A 92 0.85 -46.34 -24.98
C ARG A 92 1.67 -45.07 -25.12
N SER A 93 2.52 -44.98 -26.15
CA SER A 93 3.34 -43.79 -26.41
C SER A 93 2.49 -42.59 -26.74
N VAL A 94 1.47 -42.76 -27.57
CA VAL A 94 0.49 -41.70 -27.87
C VAL A 94 -0.30 -41.31 -26.61
N THR A 95 -0.69 -42.28 -25.77
CA THR A 95 -1.37 -41.99 -24.49
C THR A 95 -0.52 -41.07 -23.59
N ILE A 96 0.79 -41.35 -23.47
CA ILE A 96 1.70 -40.50 -22.70
C ILE A 96 1.66 -39.08 -23.23
N LEU A 97 1.73 -38.83 -24.53
CA LEU A 97 1.71 -37.50 -25.13
C LEU A 97 0.37 -36.78 -24.96
N VAL A 98 -0.74 -37.49 -25.03
CA VAL A 98 -2.10 -36.94 -24.84
C VAL A 98 -2.32 -36.52 -23.38
N VAL A 99 -1.89 -37.35 -22.44
CA VAL A 99 -2.12 -37.11 -20.99
C VAL A 99 -1.22 -35.99 -20.46
N PHE A 100 -0.17 -35.70 -21.17
CA PHE A 100 0.95 -34.94 -20.69
C PHE A 100 0.86 -33.42 -20.95
N CYS A 101 -0.27 -32.90 -21.30
CA CYS A 101 -0.44 -31.44 -21.38
C CYS A 101 -0.20 -30.82 -19.98
N PRO A 102 0.70 -29.83 -19.81
CA PRO A 102 0.91 -29.16 -18.52
C PRO A 102 -0.16 -28.10 -18.23
N CYS A 103 -1.37 -28.19 -18.83
CA CYS A 103 -2.40 -27.15 -18.81
C CYS A 103 -2.81 -26.79 -17.37
N ALA A 104 -3.01 -27.77 -16.49
CA ALA A 104 -3.36 -27.53 -15.10
C ALA A 104 -2.24 -26.79 -14.34
N LEU A 105 -0.97 -27.12 -14.66
CA LEU A 105 0.19 -26.47 -14.05
C LEU A 105 0.31 -25.00 -14.50
N VAL A 106 0.16 -24.74 -15.80
CA VAL A 106 0.23 -23.38 -16.36
C VAL A 106 -0.91 -22.50 -15.83
N LEU A 107 -2.10 -23.06 -15.62
CA LEU A 107 -3.27 -22.35 -15.07
C LEU A 107 -3.18 -22.14 -13.54
N ALA A 108 -2.37 -22.91 -12.83
CA ALA A 108 -2.35 -22.91 -11.36
C ALA A 108 -2.02 -21.55 -10.75
N THR A 109 -1.07 -20.83 -11.32
CA THR A 109 -0.61 -19.54 -10.79
C THR A 109 -1.51 -18.38 -11.22
N PRO A 110 -1.77 -18.13 -12.52
CA PRO A 110 -2.54 -16.97 -12.93
C PRO A 110 -3.97 -16.98 -12.40
N THR A 111 -4.64 -18.13 -12.35
CA THR A 111 -6.00 -18.20 -11.82
C THR A 111 -6.09 -17.86 -10.33
N ALA A 112 -5.12 -18.31 -9.52
CA ALA A 112 -5.09 -17.99 -8.09
C ALA A 112 -4.74 -16.52 -7.85
N ILE A 113 -3.77 -15.96 -8.60
CA ILE A 113 -3.42 -14.53 -8.53
C ILE A 113 -4.63 -13.67 -8.89
N MET A 114 -5.28 -13.92 -10.03
CA MET A 114 -6.44 -13.15 -10.46
C MET A 114 -7.60 -13.25 -9.46
N ALA A 115 -7.83 -14.42 -8.86
CA ALA A 115 -8.84 -14.59 -7.83
C ALA A 115 -8.46 -13.82 -6.53
N GLY A 116 -7.19 -13.80 -6.14
CA GLY A 116 -6.68 -13.04 -5.00
C GLY A 116 -6.83 -11.54 -5.21
N ILE A 117 -6.36 -11.01 -6.35
CA ILE A 117 -6.48 -9.58 -6.71
C ILE A 117 -7.94 -9.17 -6.84
N GLY A 118 -8.77 -9.96 -7.53
CA GLY A 118 -10.19 -9.69 -7.67
C GLY A 118 -10.94 -9.70 -6.34
N ASN A 119 -10.47 -10.47 -5.36
CA ASN A 119 -11.03 -10.41 -4.01
C ASN A 119 -10.56 -9.16 -3.24
N ALA A 120 -9.28 -8.80 -3.32
CA ALA A 120 -8.73 -7.59 -2.72
C ALA A 120 -9.49 -6.33 -3.18
N SER A 121 -9.79 -6.24 -4.50
CA SER A 121 -10.51 -5.11 -5.08
C SER A 121 -11.90 -4.89 -4.49
N LYS A 122 -12.58 -5.94 -4.01
CA LYS A 122 -13.89 -5.81 -3.33
C LYS A 122 -13.81 -5.03 -2.02
N TYR A 123 -12.63 -4.95 -1.43
CA TYR A 123 -12.37 -4.23 -0.18
C TYR A 123 -11.62 -2.92 -0.43
N GLY A 124 -11.62 -2.41 -1.66
CA GLY A 124 -10.94 -1.17 -2.01
C GLY A 124 -9.41 -1.28 -2.00
N ILE A 125 -8.86 -2.48 -2.15
CA ILE A 125 -7.42 -2.72 -2.21
C ILE A 125 -7.04 -2.94 -3.68
N LEU A 126 -6.32 -1.99 -4.27
CA LEU A 126 -5.88 -2.04 -5.65
C LEU A 126 -4.44 -2.54 -5.73
N ILE A 127 -4.22 -3.70 -6.34
CA ILE A 127 -2.91 -4.35 -6.49
C ILE A 127 -2.49 -4.28 -7.95
N LYS A 128 -1.32 -3.71 -8.25
CA LYS A 128 -0.85 -3.48 -9.62
C LYS A 128 -0.41 -4.74 -10.36
N GLY A 129 0.02 -5.78 -9.66
CA GLY A 129 0.54 -6.97 -10.32
C GLY A 129 0.55 -8.23 -9.46
N GLY A 130 0.69 -9.38 -10.11
CA GLY A 130 0.73 -10.67 -9.43
C GLY A 130 2.03 -10.90 -8.65
N ASP A 131 3.14 -10.31 -9.10
CA ASP A 131 4.44 -10.32 -8.43
C ASP A 131 4.38 -9.62 -7.07
N VAL A 132 3.53 -8.58 -6.96
CA VAL A 132 3.29 -7.85 -5.70
C VAL A 132 2.72 -8.77 -4.63
N VAL A 133 1.76 -9.64 -4.99
CA VAL A 133 1.16 -10.62 -4.07
C VAL A 133 2.23 -11.59 -3.56
N GLU A 134 3.14 -12.03 -4.43
CA GLU A 134 4.24 -12.91 -4.04
C GLU A 134 5.24 -12.20 -3.12
N ARG A 135 5.70 -10.97 -3.49
CA ARG A 135 6.64 -10.18 -2.69
C ARG A 135 6.05 -9.88 -1.31
N LEU A 136 4.80 -9.47 -1.24
CA LEU A 136 4.10 -9.18 0.02
C LEU A 136 4.02 -10.41 0.94
N SER A 137 3.85 -11.61 0.39
CA SER A 137 3.80 -12.84 1.20
C SER A 137 5.11 -13.17 1.91
N LYS A 138 6.23 -12.57 1.47
CA LYS A 138 7.60 -12.85 1.93
C LYS A 138 8.19 -11.76 2.81
N ILE A 139 7.48 -10.66 3.06
CA ILE A 139 8.00 -9.52 3.83
C ILE A 139 8.35 -9.93 5.26
N LYS A 140 9.39 -9.29 5.80
CA LYS A 140 9.87 -9.46 7.17
C LYS A 140 9.69 -8.20 8.01
N ASN A 141 9.70 -7.03 7.37
CA ASN A 141 9.49 -5.75 8.03
C ASN A 141 8.34 -5.01 7.37
N ILE A 142 7.64 -4.18 8.16
CA ILE A 142 6.72 -3.17 7.65
C ILE A 142 7.14 -1.84 8.23
N ALA A 143 7.54 -0.92 7.36
CA ALA A 143 7.85 0.45 7.71
C ALA A 143 6.60 1.31 7.52
N PHE A 144 6.23 2.03 8.57
CA PHE A 144 5.08 2.94 8.57
C PHE A 144 5.59 4.38 8.59
N ASP A 145 5.05 5.22 7.70
CA ASP A 145 5.09 6.65 8.00
C ASP A 145 4.15 6.96 9.17
N LYS A 146 4.39 8.07 9.87
CA LYS A 146 3.53 8.50 10.97
C LYS A 146 2.29 9.21 10.43
N THR A 147 2.51 10.34 9.73
CA THR A 147 1.48 11.30 9.36
C THR A 147 0.64 10.80 8.18
N GLY A 148 -0.70 10.82 8.30
CA GLY A 148 -1.57 10.29 7.25
C GLY A 148 -1.58 8.76 7.12
N THR A 149 -0.78 8.03 7.92
CA THR A 149 -0.67 6.55 7.92
C THR A 149 -1.09 5.96 9.26
N LEU A 150 -0.28 6.11 10.31
CA LEU A 150 -0.68 5.72 11.68
C LEU A 150 -1.65 6.73 12.28
N THR A 151 -1.61 7.96 11.80
CA THR A 151 -2.52 9.05 12.15
C THR A 151 -3.40 9.40 10.94
N TYR A 152 -4.42 10.21 11.16
CA TYR A 152 -5.30 10.67 10.07
C TYR A 152 -4.68 11.80 9.23
N GLY A 153 -3.53 12.36 9.62
CA GLY A 153 -2.96 13.56 9.00
C GLY A 153 -3.81 14.81 9.24
N LYS A 154 -4.68 14.76 10.23
CA LYS A 154 -5.58 15.84 10.62
C LYS A 154 -5.25 16.30 12.03
N LEU A 155 -4.85 17.58 12.15
CA LEU A 155 -4.65 18.20 13.44
C LEU A 155 -5.98 18.37 14.17
N SER A 156 -5.97 18.15 15.47
CA SER A 156 -7.10 18.42 16.35
C SER A 156 -6.63 19.10 17.63
N VAL A 157 -7.52 19.84 18.24
CA VAL A 157 -7.30 20.43 19.56
C VAL A 157 -7.35 19.31 20.60
N VAL A 158 -6.25 19.16 21.35
CA VAL A 158 -6.08 18.17 22.43
C VAL A 158 -6.50 18.76 23.76
N GLU A 159 -6.03 19.99 24.00
CA GLU A 159 -6.30 20.72 25.24
C GLU A 159 -6.20 22.21 24.97
N TYR A 160 -7.00 22.97 25.67
CA TYR A 160 -6.90 24.43 25.73
C TYR A 160 -7.23 24.92 27.14
N LYS A 161 -6.61 26.01 27.53
CA LYS A 161 -6.83 26.57 28.86
C LYS A 161 -6.53 28.06 28.88
N SER A 162 -7.44 28.80 29.54
CA SER A 162 -7.23 30.21 29.91
C SER A 162 -6.53 30.31 31.27
N PHE A 163 -5.59 31.25 31.36
CA PHE A 163 -4.91 31.62 32.59
C PHE A 163 -5.53 32.89 33.23
N CYS A 164 -6.42 33.53 32.49
CA CYS A 164 -6.97 34.84 32.87
C CYS A 164 -8.42 34.71 33.32
N PRO A 165 -8.78 35.06 34.56
CA PRO A 165 -10.15 34.96 35.05
C PRO A 165 -11.17 35.85 34.27
N GLU A 166 -10.67 36.87 33.56
CA GLU A 166 -11.52 37.77 32.73
C GLU A 166 -11.99 37.09 31.43
N TYR A 167 -11.29 36.04 30.99
CA TYR A 167 -11.62 35.29 29.81
C TYR A 167 -11.65 33.80 30.19
N ASP A 168 -12.86 33.27 30.33
CA ASP A 168 -13.02 31.83 30.55
C ASP A 168 -12.53 31.01 29.35
N ASP A 169 -12.44 29.69 29.50
CA ASP A 169 -11.91 28.80 28.46
C ASP A 169 -12.71 28.89 27.15
N GLU A 170 -14.03 29.13 27.23
CA GLU A 170 -14.92 29.27 26.06
C GLU A 170 -14.67 30.59 25.33
N THR A 171 -14.59 31.70 26.05
CA THR A 171 -14.27 33.02 25.48
C THR A 171 -12.88 33.05 24.90
N PHE A 172 -11.90 32.42 25.57
CA PHE A 172 -10.55 32.25 25.06
C PHE A 172 -10.56 31.51 23.69
N LEU A 173 -11.25 30.39 23.62
CA LEU A 173 -11.31 29.58 22.40
C LEU A 173 -12.06 30.32 21.29
N LYS A 174 -13.12 31.08 21.62
CA LYS A 174 -13.85 31.94 20.68
C LYS A 174 -12.96 32.99 20.04
N ILE A 175 -12.20 33.73 20.84
CA ILE A 175 -11.27 34.76 20.35
C ILE A 175 -10.18 34.11 19.47
N LEU A 176 -9.58 33.03 19.94
CA LEU A 176 -8.55 32.31 19.21
C LEU A 176 -9.06 31.81 17.86
N ALA A 177 -10.22 31.14 17.82
CA ALA A 177 -10.83 30.64 16.61
C ALA A 177 -11.21 31.77 15.64
N SER A 178 -11.62 32.92 16.17
CA SER A 178 -11.98 34.10 15.35
C SER A 178 -10.74 34.66 14.63
N VAL A 179 -9.60 34.74 15.30
CA VAL A 179 -8.34 35.18 14.70
C VAL A 179 -7.86 34.15 13.67
N GLU A 180 -7.86 32.86 14.03
CA GLU A 180 -7.37 31.78 13.19
C GLU A 180 -8.30 31.48 11.99
N ALA A 181 -9.55 31.96 12.00
CA ALA A 181 -10.46 31.83 10.85
C ALA A 181 -9.95 32.57 9.59
N TYR A 182 -9.10 33.57 9.74
CA TYR A 182 -8.45 34.27 8.64
C TYR A 182 -7.13 33.61 8.21
N SER A 183 -6.70 32.57 8.92
CA SER A 183 -5.45 31.84 8.65
C SER A 183 -5.65 30.67 7.68
N GLU A 184 -4.83 30.60 6.65
CA GLU A 184 -4.80 29.42 5.77
C GLU A 184 -3.95 28.26 6.35
N HIS A 185 -3.28 28.51 7.48
CA HIS A 185 -2.41 27.51 8.10
C HIS A 185 -3.21 26.32 8.65
N PRO A 186 -2.72 25.07 8.51
CA PRO A 186 -3.43 23.88 9.00
C PRO A 186 -3.78 23.93 10.50
N LEU A 187 -2.93 24.53 11.33
CA LEU A 187 -3.21 24.73 12.76
C LEU A 187 -4.43 25.63 12.99
N GLY A 188 -4.52 26.74 12.25
CA GLY A 188 -5.65 27.66 12.33
C GLY A 188 -6.96 27.03 11.86
N LYS A 189 -6.91 26.26 10.77
CA LYS A 189 -8.06 25.50 10.29
C LYS A 189 -8.56 24.48 11.32
N ALA A 190 -7.65 23.80 12.02
CA ALA A 190 -8.00 22.84 13.06
C ALA A 190 -8.69 23.51 14.25
N ILE A 191 -8.17 24.65 14.73
CA ILE A 191 -8.77 25.42 15.83
C ILE A 191 -10.15 25.93 15.45
N THR A 192 -10.26 26.52 14.26
CA THR A 192 -11.52 27.09 13.75
C THR A 192 -12.59 25.99 13.56
N SER A 193 -12.19 24.83 13.01
CA SER A 193 -13.10 23.70 12.84
C SER A 193 -13.58 23.17 14.18
N TYR A 194 -12.66 22.97 15.14
CA TYR A 194 -13.00 22.51 16.48
C TYR A 194 -14.01 23.42 17.18
N TYR A 195 -13.82 24.76 17.08
CA TYR A 195 -14.75 25.71 17.67
C TYR A 195 -16.13 25.64 16.99
N LYS A 196 -16.16 25.57 15.64
CA LYS A 196 -17.39 25.55 14.84
C LYS A 196 -18.24 24.28 15.00
N GLU A 197 -17.68 23.18 15.49
CA GLU A 197 -18.47 21.97 15.76
C GLU A 197 -19.57 22.17 16.79
N ASN A 198 -19.36 23.11 17.75
CA ASN A 198 -20.30 23.36 18.84
C ASN A 198 -20.83 24.81 18.90
N ASN A 199 -20.29 25.72 18.09
CA ASN A 199 -20.59 27.16 18.14
C ASN A 199 -20.55 27.74 16.72
N GLU A 200 -21.50 28.67 16.40
CA GLU A 200 -21.60 29.21 15.04
C GLU A 200 -21.00 30.61 14.89
N GLU A 201 -20.93 31.43 15.95
CA GLU A 201 -20.56 32.85 15.85
C GLU A 201 -19.09 33.11 16.15
N LEU A 202 -18.39 33.63 15.15
CA LEU A 202 -17.03 34.19 15.28
C LEU A 202 -17.10 35.70 15.49
N LEU A 203 -16.05 36.24 16.12
CA LEU A 203 -15.91 37.69 16.33
C LEU A 203 -15.31 38.34 15.07
N ASP A 204 -15.65 39.62 14.85
CA ASP A 204 -15.07 40.40 13.77
C ASP A 204 -13.65 40.85 14.13
N ILE A 205 -12.67 40.44 13.33
CA ILE A 205 -11.24 40.69 13.55
C ILE A 205 -10.72 41.67 12.50
N GLN A 206 -9.95 42.63 12.96
CA GLN A 206 -9.40 43.71 12.13
C GLN A 206 -7.86 43.64 12.12
N ASN A 207 -7.25 44.27 11.11
CA ASN A 207 -5.79 44.40 10.98
C ASN A 207 -5.01 43.07 11.12
N PHE A 208 -5.53 42.02 10.47
CA PHE A 208 -4.90 40.71 10.46
C PHE A 208 -3.55 40.74 9.71
N ILE A 209 -2.46 40.40 10.39
CA ILE A 209 -1.09 40.33 9.83
C ILE A 209 -0.45 39.00 10.20
N VAL A 210 0.05 38.26 9.19
CA VAL A 210 0.80 37.02 9.41
C VAL A 210 2.27 37.34 9.64
N ASN A 211 2.84 36.83 10.73
CA ASN A 211 4.27 36.84 11.02
C ASN A 211 4.86 35.46 10.66
N PRO A 212 5.56 35.31 9.53
CA PRO A 212 5.99 34.01 9.02
C PRO A 212 6.84 33.23 10.05
N GLY A 213 6.44 31.96 10.31
CA GLY A 213 7.11 31.08 11.24
C GLY A 213 6.95 31.40 12.73
N LYS A 214 6.18 32.44 13.09
CA LYS A 214 5.95 32.88 14.48
C LYS A 214 4.47 32.84 14.86
N GLY A 215 3.58 33.40 14.04
CA GLY A 215 2.15 33.49 14.33
C GLY A 215 1.45 34.65 13.65
N ILE A 216 0.45 35.21 14.32
CA ILE A 216 -0.48 36.21 13.79
C ILE A 216 -0.57 37.39 14.78
N THR A 217 -0.70 38.59 14.22
CA THR A 217 -1.08 39.81 14.94
C THR A 217 -2.42 40.30 14.40
N ALA A 218 -3.36 40.70 15.26
CA ALA A 218 -4.67 41.17 14.85
C ALA A 218 -5.25 42.13 15.90
N ASN A 219 -6.39 42.74 15.61
CA ASN A 219 -7.11 43.61 16.54
C ASN A 219 -8.55 43.12 16.73
N LEU A 220 -9.01 43.13 17.99
CA LEU A 220 -10.42 42.95 18.34
C LEU A 220 -10.93 44.26 18.95
N GLY A 221 -11.55 45.09 18.14
CA GLY A 221 -11.85 46.50 18.51
C GLY A 221 -10.55 47.28 18.78
N GLU A 222 -10.43 47.82 20.00
CA GLU A 222 -9.22 48.55 20.42
C GLU A 222 -8.11 47.64 20.98
N LYS A 223 -8.39 46.35 21.22
CA LYS A 223 -7.44 45.41 21.83
C LYS A 223 -6.52 44.79 20.80
N SER A 224 -5.22 44.80 21.09
CA SER A 224 -4.22 44.15 20.27
C SER A 224 -4.13 42.66 20.64
N ILE A 225 -4.23 41.78 19.64
CA ILE A 225 -4.18 40.34 19.80
C ILE A 225 -2.92 39.77 19.13
N LEU A 226 -2.22 38.87 19.83
CA LEU A 226 -1.13 38.05 19.31
C LEU A 226 -1.49 36.57 19.47
N VAL A 227 -1.40 35.81 18.38
CA VAL A 227 -1.59 34.37 18.35
C VAL A 227 -0.34 33.73 17.75
N GLY A 228 0.31 32.81 18.44
CA GLY A 228 1.48 32.17 17.88
C GLY A 228 2.27 31.29 18.84
N ASN A 229 3.45 30.88 18.38
CA ASN A 229 4.34 30.02 19.15
C ASN A 229 5.09 30.78 20.26
N LEU A 230 5.81 30.02 21.10
CA LEU A 230 6.56 30.59 22.23
C LEU A 230 7.61 31.63 21.80
N LYS A 231 8.11 31.58 20.55
CA LYS A 231 9.06 32.57 20.02
C LYS A 231 8.40 33.93 19.86
N LEU A 232 7.20 33.97 19.29
CA LEU A 232 6.45 35.22 19.13
C LEU A 232 6.18 35.88 20.47
N ILE A 233 5.77 35.11 21.47
CA ILE A 233 5.45 35.59 22.82
C ILE A 233 6.70 36.16 23.51
N LYS A 234 7.86 35.51 23.33
CA LYS A 234 9.14 36.01 23.86
C LYS A 234 9.65 37.28 23.18
N ASP A 235 9.43 37.43 21.87
CA ASP A 235 9.88 38.60 21.11
C ASP A 235 9.17 39.92 21.54
N VAL A 236 8.01 39.79 22.18
CA VAL A 236 7.20 40.94 22.68
C VAL A 236 7.35 41.16 24.18
N ASP A 237 8.36 40.56 24.81
CA ASP A 237 8.68 40.68 26.24
C ASP A 237 7.48 40.39 27.20
N ILE A 238 6.58 39.50 26.78
CA ILE A 238 5.49 39.05 27.64
C ILE A 238 6.06 38.17 28.73
N ASN A 239 5.79 38.55 30.00
CA ASN A 239 6.31 37.84 31.16
C ASN A 239 5.71 36.43 31.26
N LEU A 240 6.53 35.43 30.97
CA LEU A 240 6.15 34.00 31.04
C LEU A 240 6.47 33.44 32.44
N ASN A 241 5.46 33.01 33.14
CA ASN A 241 5.67 32.23 34.38
C ASN A 241 6.35 30.90 34.05
N LYS A 242 7.17 30.38 34.95
CA LYS A 242 7.84 29.07 34.83
C LYS A 242 6.83 27.95 34.57
N ASP A 243 5.66 28.01 35.16
CA ASP A 243 4.59 27.00 34.95
C ASP A 243 4.12 26.91 33.51
N ILE A 244 4.06 28.04 32.78
CA ILE A 244 3.65 28.08 31.37
C ILE A 244 4.72 27.44 30.47
N ILE A 245 5.99 27.68 30.80
CA ILE A 245 7.10 27.06 30.09
C ILE A 245 7.09 25.54 30.30
N ASN A 246 6.85 25.09 31.53
CA ASN A 246 6.73 23.66 31.86
C ASN A 246 5.57 22.98 31.12
N ILE A 247 4.41 23.63 31.02
CA ILE A 247 3.26 23.15 30.24
C ILE A 247 3.65 22.98 28.76
N SER A 248 4.29 24.01 28.19
CA SER A 248 4.75 23.94 26.79
C SER A 248 5.71 22.78 26.55
N GLU A 249 6.64 22.57 27.47
CA GLU A 249 7.59 21.45 27.38
C GLU A 249 6.90 20.10 27.54
N GLU A 250 5.91 19.99 28.43
CA GLU A 250 5.16 18.75 28.60
C GLU A 250 4.40 18.36 27.33
N PHE A 251 3.64 19.32 26.73
CA PHE A 251 2.94 19.05 25.48
C PHE A 251 3.88 18.81 24.31
N THR A 252 5.01 19.53 24.27
CA THR A 252 6.04 19.27 23.24
C THR A 252 6.65 17.86 23.38
N LYS A 253 6.86 17.39 24.61
CA LYS A 253 7.29 16.00 24.86
C LYS A 253 6.24 14.98 24.42
N LYS A 254 4.97 15.31 24.54
CA LYS A 254 3.86 14.50 24.05
C LYS A 254 3.67 14.62 22.51
N GLY A 255 4.42 15.45 21.84
CA GLY A 255 4.36 15.64 20.38
C GLY A 255 3.31 16.64 19.90
N CYS A 256 2.74 17.42 20.82
CA CYS A 256 1.78 18.45 20.48
C CYS A 256 2.48 19.74 20.02
N THR A 257 1.78 20.50 19.16
CA THR A 257 2.13 21.88 18.86
C THR A 257 1.33 22.80 19.76
N VAL A 258 2.01 23.69 20.47
CA VAL A 258 1.36 24.64 21.39
C VAL A 258 1.32 26.03 20.78
N ILE A 259 0.14 26.62 20.75
CA ILE A 259 -0.14 28.00 20.31
C ILE A 259 -0.64 28.79 21.50
N TYR A 260 -0.17 30.00 21.63
CA TYR A 260 -0.50 30.93 22.69
C TYR A 260 -1.33 32.09 22.15
N LEU A 261 -2.23 32.59 22.98
CA LEU A 261 -2.98 33.83 22.76
C LEU A 261 -2.60 34.87 23.81
N SER A 262 -2.25 36.06 23.37
CA SER A 262 -2.14 37.21 24.27
C SER A 262 -2.99 38.36 23.79
N ILE A 263 -3.46 39.18 24.73
CA ILE A 263 -4.24 40.40 24.51
C ILE A 263 -3.56 41.51 25.28
N ASP A 264 -3.31 42.64 24.61
CA ASP A 264 -2.64 43.82 25.16
C ASP A 264 -1.37 43.48 25.97
N ASN A 265 -0.50 42.65 25.39
CA ASN A 265 0.75 42.13 25.97
C ASN A 265 0.56 41.29 27.25
N LYS A 266 -0.67 40.85 27.56
CA LYS A 266 -0.94 39.90 28.65
C LYS A 266 -1.26 38.53 28.07
N LEU A 267 -0.52 37.49 28.51
CA LEU A 267 -0.83 36.12 28.11
C LEU A 267 -2.18 35.68 28.67
N ILE A 268 -3.08 35.24 27.79
CA ILE A 268 -4.43 34.81 28.15
C ILE A 268 -4.52 33.30 28.32
N GLY A 269 -3.92 32.52 27.41
CA GLY A 269 -4.02 31.06 27.47
C GLY A 269 -3.21 30.37 26.37
N TYR A 270 -3.42 29.07 26.29
CA TYR A 270 -2.81 28.22 25.25
C TYR A 270 -3.80 27.22 24.69
N VAL A 271 -3.49 26.75 23.46
CA VAL A 271 -4.11 25.58 22.86
C VAL A 271 -2.99 24.60 22.41
N ALA A 272 -3.16 23.35 22.73
CA ALA A 272 -2.29 22.25 22.29
C ALA A 272 -2.99 21.46 21.17
N LEU A 273 -2.31 21.26 20.05
CA LEU A 273 -2.80 20.51 18.90
C LEU A 273 -1.89 19.31 18.63
N SER A 274 -2.50 18.21 18.23
CA SER A 274 -1.78 17.00 17.79
C SER A 274 -2.50 16.38 16.61
N ASP A 275 -1.77 15.55 15.86
CA ASP A 275 -2.36 14.70 14.83
C ASP A 275 -3.09 13.54 15.49
N ILE A 276 -4.29 13.23 15.00
CA ILE A 276 -5.16 12.21 15.59
C ILE A 276 -4.64 10.83 15.22
N LEU A 277 -4.28 10.03 16.22
CA LEU A 277 -3.91 8.63 16.04
C LEU A 277 -5.14 7.83 15.58
N ARG A 278 -4.96 6.93 14.62
CA ARG A 278 -6.04 6.02 14.20
C ARG A 278 -6.33 5.02 15.32
N GLU A 279 -7.60 4.86 15.66
CA GLU A 279 -8.05 3.98 16.75
C GLU A 279 -7.55 2.53 16.55
N GLU A 280 -7.50 2.08 15.32
CA GLU A 280 -7.12 0.73 14.94
C GLU A 280 -5.60 0.49 14.89
N ALA A 281 -4.78 1.54 14.96
CA ALA A 281 -3.34 1.43 14.75
C ALA A 281 -2.69 0.41 15.68
N LYS A 282 -3.05 0.43 16.97
CA LYS A 282 -2.51 -0.50 17.97
C LYS A 282 -2.84 -1.95 17.64
N GLU A 283 -4.07 -2.25 17.23
CA GLU A 283 -4.51 -3.61 16.91
C GLU A 283 -3.84 -4.12 15.62
N VAL A 284 -3.71 -3.26 14.62
CA VAL A 284 -3.01 -3.57 13.36
C VAL A 284 -1.55 -3.92 13.63
N ILE A 285 -0.85 -3.11 14.43
CA ILE A 285 0.54 -3.37 14.82
C ILE A 285 0.67 -4.67 15.62
N SER A 286 -0.24 -4.92 16.57
CA SER A 286 -0.28 -6.19 17.33
C SER A 286 -0.44 -7.40 16.42
N TYR A 287 -1.36 -7.33 15.45
CA TYR A 287 -1.54 -8.39 14.46
C TYR A 287 -0.26 -8.63 13.65
N ILE A 288 0.40 -7.57 13.17
CA ILE A 288 1.63 -7.65 12.39
C ILE A 288 2.74 -8.37 13.19
N LYS A 289 2.92 -7.99 14.46
CA LYS A 289 3.86 -8.66 15.37
C LYS A 289 3.52 -10.14 15.56
N SER A 290 2.23 -10.48 15.67
CA SER A 290 1.77 -11.89 15.78
C SER A 290 2.14 -12.73 14.56
N GLN A 291 2.24 -12.10 13.39
CA GLN A 291 2.68 -12.73 12.14
C GLN A 291 4.21 -12.85 12.02
N LYS A 292 4.98 -12.49 13.06
CA LYS A 292 6.46 -12.44 13.10
C LYS A 292 7.03 -11.48 12.05
N ILE A 293 6.31 -10.40 11.78
CA ILE A 293 6.74 -9.29 10.95
C ILE A 293 7.11 -8.14 11.88
N ASN A 294 8.26 -7.50 11.65
CA ASN A 294 8.76 -6.43 12.48
C ASN A 294 8.21 -5.06 12.01
N PRO A 295 7.37 -4.36 12.80
CA PRO A 295 6.94 -3.01 12.47
C PRO A 295 8.02 -1.98 12.84
N VAL A 296 8.25 -1.02 11.96
CA VAL A 296 9.22 0.08 12.13
C VAL A 296 8.51 1.39 11.79
N MET A 297 8.76 2.46 12.56
CA MET A 297 8.23 3.79 12.27
C MET A 297 9.31 4.68 11.65
N LEU A 298 9.00 5.29 10.51
CA LEU A 298 9.84 6.29 9.84
C LEU A 298 9.08 7.62 9.83
N THR A 299 9.64 8.67 10.42
CA THR A 299 8.96 9.97 10.51
C THR A 299 9.91 11.16 10.43
N GLY A 300 9.45 12.25 9.82
CA GLY A 300 10.13 13.56 9.87
C GLY A 300 9.99 14.28 11.22
N ASP A 301 9.11 13.81 12.09
CA ASP A 301 8.90 14.42 13.40
C ASP A 301 10.08 14.28 14.35
N ASN A 302 10.09 15.11 15.37
CA ASN A 302 11.10 15.05 16.42
C ASN A 302 11.01 13.73 17.22
N LYS A 303 12.10 13.38 17.90
CA LYS A 303 12.25 12.14 18.65
C LYS A 303 11.14 11.92 19.70
N ASN A 304 10.73 12.97 20.41
CA ASN A 304 9.75 12.87 21.50
C ASN A 304 8.37 12.52 20.95
N SER A 305 7.93 13.20 19.88
CA SER A 305 6.66 12.92 19.18
C SER A 305 6.63 11.49 18.65
N ALA A 306 7.71 11.09 17.97
CA ALA A 306 7.82 9.73 17.43
C ALA A 306 7.77 8.66 18.52
N GLN A 307 8.48 8.89 19.63
CA GLN A 307 8.57 7.96 20.75
C GLN A 307 7.23 7.80 21.47
N ASN A 308 6.48 8.89 21.62
CA ASN A 308 5.15 8.87 22.23
C ASN A 308 4.18 8.01 21.40
N ILE A 309 4.02 8.31 20.12
CA ILE A 309 3.13 7.55 19.23
C ILE A 309 3.54 6.07 19.17
N ALA A 310 4.84 5.79 19.03
CA ALA A 310 5.35 4.42 18.95
C ALA A 310 5.05 3.61 20.22
N SER A 311 5.15 4.24 21.41
CA SER A 311 4.81 3.58 22.68
C SER A 311 3.32 3.23 22.77
N ILE A 312 2.44 4.11 22.27
CA ILE A 312 0.97 3.89 22.27
C ILE A 312 0.60 2.71 21.34
N VAL A 313 1.16 2.70 20.13
CA VAL A 313 0.85 1.66 19.13
C VAL A 313 1.67 0.38 19.34
N GLY A 314 2.75 0.45 20.13
CA GLY A 314 3.60 -0.69 20.45
C GLY A 314 4.65 -0.97 19.37
N ILE A 315 5.25 0.04 18.74
CA ILE A 315 6.37 -0.09 17.79
C ILE A 315 7.69 0.16 18.53
N ASP A 316 8.66 -0.77 18.38
CA ASP A 316 9.96 -0.67 19.06
C ASP A 316 11.03 0.00 18.20
N GLY A 317 10.97 -0.21 16.88
CA GLY A 317 11.90 0.37 15.90
C GLY A 317 11.45 1.76 15.44
N ILE A 318 12.18 2.82 15.85
CA ILE A 318 11.79 4.21 15.56
C ILE A 318 12.96 4.95 14.91
N HIS A 319 12.69 5.62 13.81
CA HIS A 319 13.63 6.51 13.12
C HIS A 319 12.97 7.90 12.99
N PRO A 320 13.28 8.83 13.90
CA PRO A 320 12.73 10.19 13.91
C PRO A 320 13.60 11.18 13.10
N SER A 321 13.05 12.36 12.84
CA SER A 321 13.74 13.51 12.21
C SER A 321 14.32 13.19 10.83
N LEU A 322 13.63 12.38 10.04
CA LEU A 322 14.07 11.93 8.72
C LEU A 322 13.61 12.90 7.62
N LEU A 323 14.51 13.18 6.69
CA LEU A 323 14.17 13.73 5.38
C LEU A 323 13.66 12.60 4.46
N PRO A 324 12.95 12.92 3.35
CA PRO A 324 12.48 11.92 2.40
C PRO A 324 13.58 10.97 1.88
N GLU A 325 14.78 11.49 1.64
CA GLU A 325 15.95 10.71 1.21
C GLU A 325 16.44 9.75 2.32
N ASP A 326 16.38 10.17 3.58
CA ASP A 326 16.78 9.32 4.71
C ASP A 326 15.84 8.12 4.86
N LYS A 327 14.52 8.33 4.68
CA LYS A 327 13.53 7.23 4.68
C LYS A 327 13.88 6.20 3.61
N MET A 328 14.18 6.65 2.39
CA MET A 328 14.62 5.77 1.30
C MET A 328 15.89 5.00 1.67
N ASN A 329 16.90 5.66 2.24
CA ASN A 329 18.15 5.02 2.61
C ASN A 329 17.98 3.94 3.69
N ILE A 330 17.10 4.16 4.66
CA ILE A 330 16.76 3.15 5.68
C ILE A 330 16.10 1.94 5.03
N ILE A 331 15.11 2.14 4.15
CA ILE A 331 14.46 1.06 3.41
C ILE A 331 15.50 0.28 2.62
N LYS A 332 16.38 0.96 1.88
CA LYS A 332 17.45 0.33 1.10
C LYS A 332 18.37 -0.54 1.98
N ASN A 333 18.80 -0.04 3.12
CA ASN A 333 19.63 -0.79 4.06
C ASN A 333 18.94 -2.07 4.58
N LEU A 334 17.62 -2.01 4.83
CA LEU A 334 16.82 -3.18 5.22
C LEU A 334 16.76 -4.21 4.08
N GLU A 335 16.54 -3.77 2.84
CA GLU A 335 16.51 -4.63 1.66
C GLU A 335 17.88 -5.29 1.38
N ASP A 336 18.98 -4.52 1.46
CA ASP A 336 20.34 -5.02 1.25
C ASP A 336 20.73 -6.08 2.30
N SER A 337 20.16 -6.03 3.49
CA SER A 337 20.32 -7.05 4.55
C SER A 337 19.46 -8.30 4.34
N LYS A 338 18.86 -8.50 3.15
CA LYS A 338 17.94 -9.59 2.81
C LYS A 338 16.73 -9.68 3.73
N SER A 339 16.24 -8.54 4.15
CA SER A 339 15.04 -8.40 4.96
C SER A 339 13.94 -7.65 4.18
N PRO A 340 13.20 -8.36 3.29
CA PRO A 340 12.18 -7.73 2.44
C PRO A 340 11.24 -6.87 3.27
N THR A 341 11.08 -5.62 2.87
CA THR A 341 10.39 -4.59 3.63
C THR A 341 9.21 -4.05 2.82
N CYS A 342 8.06 -3.96 3.48
CA CYS A 342 6.91 -3.20 2.96
C CYS A 342 6.97 -1.79 3.52
N MET A 343 6.82 -0.76 2.68
CA MET A 343 6.64 0.64 3.11
C MET A 343 5.18 1.03 2.97
N ILE A 344 4.61 1.66 3.99
CA ILE A 344 3.26 2.20 4.00
C ILE A 344 3.33 3.69 4.31
N GLY A 345 2.78 4.51 3.42
CA GLY A 345 2.83 5.97 3.53
C GLY A 345 1.72 6.65 2.73
N ASP A 346 1.62 7.98 2.84
CA ASP A 346 0.66 8.81 2.09
C ASP A 346 1.10 9.07 0.63
N GLY A 347 2.36 8.81 0.31
CA GLY A 347 2.94 8.89 -1.02
C GLY A 347 3.42 10.27 -1.46
N VAL A 348 3.14 11.34 -0.73
CA VAL A 348 3.60 12.68 -1.11
C VAL A 348 5.08 12.84 -0.75
N ASN A 349 5.41 12.59 0.53
CA ASN A 349 6.78 12.68 1.04
C ASN A 349 7.53 11.34 0.96
N ASP A 350 6.82 10.24 0.80
CA ASP A 350 7.34 8.87 0.88
C ASP A 350 7.51 8.18 -0.47
N ALA A 351 7.24 8.88 -1.59
CA ALA A 351 7.25 8.30 -2.93
C ALA A 351 8.54 7.53 -3.25
N LEU A 352 9.70 8.04 -2.83
CA LEU A 352 10.98 7.36 -3.01
C LEU A 352 11.07 6.10 -2.15
N ALA A 353 10.69 6.16 -0.88
CA ALA A 353 10.71 5.02 0.03
C ALA A 353 9.73 3.92 -0.41
N LEU A 354 8.51 4.30 -0.86
CA LEU A 354 7.53 3.37 -1.44
C LEU A 354 8.09 2.64 -2.66
N LYS A 355 8.75 3.35 -3.55
CA LYS A 355 9.28 2.77 -4.80
C LYS A 355 10.49 1.85 -4.58
N TYR A 356 11.33 2.13 -3.58
CA TYR A 356 12.51 1.33 -3.27
C TYR A 356 12.23 0.13 -2.38
N SER A 357 11.09 0.10 -1.69
CA SER A 357 10.68 -1.03 -0.86
C SER A 357 10.35 -2.26 -1.71
N SER A 358 10.44 -3.47 -1.11
CA SER A 358 9.95 -4.69 -1.75
C SER A 358 8.48 -4.60 -2.14
N VAL A 359 7.65 -3.92 -1.32
CA VAL A 359 6.27 -3.58 -1.64
C VAL A 359 5.95 -2.22 -1.07
N GLY A 360 5.52 -1.28 -1.91
CA GLY A 360 5.00 0.02 -1.50
C GLY A 360 3.47 0.00 -1.42
N ILE A 361 2.91 0.45 -0.30
CA ILE A 361 1.47 0.61 -0.09
C ILE A 361 1.17 2.08 0.16
N SER A 362 0.34 2.69 -0.68
CA SER A 362 -0.14 4.05 -0.47
C SER A 362 -1.49 4.07 0.24
N MET A 363 -1.60 4.96 1.22
CA MET A 363 -2.84 5.30 1.92
C MET A 363 -3.57 6.40 1.17
N GLY A 364 -4.93 6.42 1.25
CA GLY A 364 -5.74 7.53 0.76
C GLY A 364 -5.56 7.86 -0.72
N ALA A 365 -5.31 6.88 -1.58
CA ALA A 365 -4.94 7.04 -2.99
C ALA A 365 -5.93 7.83 -3.87
N ILE A 366 -7.09 8.16 -3.34
CA ILE A 366 -8.08 9.00 -4.02
C ILE A 366 -7.63 10.46 -3.88
N GLY A 367 -6.72 10.93 -4.74
CA GLY A 367 -6.30 12.33 -4.80
C GLY A 367 -4.82 12.60 -5.04
N SER A 368 -3.96 11.59 -5.00
CA SER A 368 -2.53 11.75 -5.30
C SER A 368 -2.06 10.77 -6.39
N ASP A 369 -2.02 11.24 -7.63
CA ASP A 369 -1.48 10.46 -8.75
C ASP A 369 -0.03 10.01 -8.49
N ILE A 370 0.74 10.83 -7.77
CA ILE A 370 2.14 10.53 -7.41
C ILE A 370 2.21 9.33 -6.46
N ALA A 371 1.33 9.26 -5.45
CA ALA A 371 1.27 8.16 -4.52
C ALA A 371 0.89 6.84 -5.21
N ILE A 372 -0.13 6.90 -6.07
CA ILE A 372 -0.57 5.75 -6.86
C ILE A 372 0.56 5.29 -7.78
N GLU A 373 1.25 6.20 -8.46
CA GLU A 373 2.34 5.83 -9.38
C GLU A 373 3.53 5.20 -8.65
N ALA A 374 3.89 5.73 -7.48
CA ALA A 374 5.03 5.25 -6.69
C ALA A 374 4.79 3.92 -5.98
N SER A 375 3.54 3.58 -5.64
CA SER A 375 3.20 2.39 -4.87
C SER A 375 2.88 1.18 -5.75
N ASP A 376 3.02 -0.03 -5.19
CA ASP A 376 2.58 -1.29 -5.79
C ASP A 376 1.10 -1.61 -5.45
N ILE A 377 0.65 -1.10 -4.30
CA ILE A 377 -0.72 -1.31 -3.78
C ILE A 377 -1.28 0.04 -3.34
N ALA A 378 -2.53 0.30 -3.64
CA ALA A 378 -3.24 1.49 -3.18
C ALA A 378 -4.47 1.08 -2.34
N LEU A 379 -4.61 1.67 -1.14
CA LEU A 379 -5.78 1.52 -0.28
C LEU A 379 -6.75 2.67 -0.54
N ALA A 380 -7.78 2.42 -1.37
CA ALA A 380 -8.73 3.45 -1.76
C ALA A 380 -9.60 3.96 -0.60
N SER A 381 -9.85 3.10 0.40
CA SER A 381 -10.66 3.43 1.58
C SER A 381 -9.91 4.19 2.68
N ASP A 382 -8.63 4.44 2.53
CA ASP A 382 -7.76 5.04 3.56
C ASP A 382 -7.87 4.35 4.95
N ASP A 383 -8.05 3.02 4.97
CA ASP A 383 -8.28 2.24 6.17
C ASP A 383 -7.15 1.24 6.41
N ILE A 384 -6.39 1.44 7.48
CA ILE A 384 -5.28 0.56 7.86
C ILE A 384 -5.74 -0.84 8.30
N LYS A 385 -7.03 -1.05 8.64
CA LYS A 385 -7.62 -2.38 8.92
C LYS A 385 -7.49 -3.34 7.74
N ASN A 386 -7.34 -2.80 6.54
CA ASN A 386 -7.13 -3.62 5.35
C ASN A 386 -5.75 -4.27 5.26
N ILE A 387 -4.75 -3.77 6.02
CA ILE A 387 -3.38 -4.31 6.01
C ILE A 387 -3.32 -5.76 6.54
N PRO A 388 -3.90 -6.10 7.71
CA PRO A 388 -4.00 -7.48 8.18
C PRO A 388 -4.65 -8.43 7.17
N TYR A 389 -5.74 -7.99 6.56
CA TYR A 389 -6.43 -8.79 5.55
C TYR A 389 -5.58 -9.00 4.29
N LEU A 390 -4.92 -7.97 3.81
CA LEU A 390 -4.03 -8.02 2.66
C LEU A 390 -2.87 -9.00 2.87
N LEU A 391 -2.25 -8.98 4.05
CA LEU A 391 -1.20 -9.92 4.46
C LEU A 391 -1.71 -11.37 4.50
N TYR A 392 -2.88 -11.58 5.07
CA TYR A 392 -3.52 -12.89 5.10
C TYR A 392 -3.85 -13.40 3.69
N LEU A 393 -4.46 -12.54 2.85
CA LEU A 393 -4.87 -12.88 1.50
C LEU A 393 -3.65 -13.23 0.63
N SER A 394 -2.55 -12.47 0.72
CA SER A 394 -1.33 -12.76 -0.01
C SER A 394 -0.75 -14.13 0.36
N LYS A 395 -0.61 -14.43 1.65
CA LYS A 395 -0.14 -15.74 2.15
C LYS A 395 -1.06 -16.87 1.70
N LYS A 396 -2.38 -16.67 1.77
CA LYS A 396 -3.39 -17.66 1.35
C LYS A 396 -3.33 -17.91 -0.15
N THR A 397 -3.17 -16.87 -0.96
CA THR A 397 -3.01 -16.98 -2.42
C THR A 397 -1.77 -17.80 -2.75
N MET A 398 -0.63 -17.50 -2.12
CA MET A 398 0.60 -18.27 -2.33
C MET A 398 0.49 -19.73 -1.89
N LYS A 399 -0.22 -20.00 -0.78
CA LYS A 399 -0.51 -21.37 -0.35
C LYS A 399 -1.37 -22.12 -1.37
N THR A 400 -2.39 -21.46 -1.93
CA THR A 400 -3.26 -22.03 -2.97
C THR A 400 -2.46 -22.36 -4.23
N ILE A 401 -1.58 -21.44 -4.68
CA ILE A 401 -0.69 -21.68 -5.82
C ILE A 401 0.19 -22.91 -5.58
N LYS A 402 0.88 -22.97 -4.44
CA LYS A 402 1.75 -24.11 -4.10
C LYS A 402 0.96 -25.44 -4.12
N LEU A 403 -0.23 -25.44 -3.55
CA LEU A 403 -1.10 -26.63 -3.54
C LEU A 403 -1.50 -27.05 -4.95
N ASN A 404 -1.94 -26.08 -5.78
CA ASN A 404 -2.33 -26.34 -7.18
C ASN A 404 -1.17 -26.87 -8.02
N VAL A 405 0.01 -26.27 -7.88
CA VAL A 405 1.23 -26.71 -8.57
C VAL A 405 1.62 -28.13 -8.15
N THR A 406 1.65 -28.41 -6.84
CA THR A 406 2.00 -29.75 -6.32
C THR A 406 0.99 -30.78 -6.79
N PHE A 407 -0.31 -30.48 -6.73
CA PHE A 407 -1.37 -31.38 -7.21
C PHE A 407 -1.22 -31.66 -8.72
N SER A 408 -1.00 -30.62 -9.54
CA SER A 408 -0.84 -30.76 -10.99
C SER A 408 0.38 -31.61 -11.35
N LEU A 409 1.50 -31.40 -10.67
CA LEU A 409 2.71 -32.20 -10.86
C LEU A 409 2.45 -33.67 -10.47
N ALA A 410 1.88 -33.93 -9.31
CA ALA A 410 1.57 -35.28 -8.85
C ALA A 410 0.62 -36.02 -9.81
N LEU A 411 -0.43 -35.33 -10.29
CA LEU A 411 -1.37 -35.88 -11.26
C LEU A 411 -0.67 -36.26 -12.57
N ASN A 412 0.18 -35.38 -13.11
CA ASN A 412 0.90 -35.62 -14.35
C ASN A 412 1.86 -36.82 -14.22
N PHE A 413 2.65 -36.88 -13.15
CA PHE A 413 3.56 -38.02 -12.93
C PHE A 413 2.81 -39.34 -12.76
N LEU A 414 1.72 -39.36 -12.01
CA LEU A 414 0.88 -40.54 -11.85
C LEU A 414 0.28 -41.00 -13.20
N ALA A 415 -0.19 -40.06 -14.00
CA ALA A 415 -0.80 -40.34 -15.28
C ALA A 415 0.22 -40.91 -16.29
N ILE A 416 1.49 -40.42 -16.27
CA ILE A 416 2.59 -41.04 -17.08
C ILE A 416 2.81 -42.49 -16.71
N ILE A 417 2.95 -42.77 -15.40
CA ILE A 417 3.19 -44.16 -14.91
C ILE A 417 2.05 -45.08 -15.35
N LEU A 418 0.79 -44.64 -15.20
CA LEU A 418 -0.36 -45.44 -15.61
C LEU A 418 -0.45 -45.62 -17.13
N ALA A 419 -0.02 -44.64 -17.91
CA ALA A 419 0.04 -44.74 -19.38
C ALA A 419 1.16 -45.69 -19.82
N MET A 420 2.34 -45.65 -19.20
CA MET A 420 3.44 -46.57 -19.48
C MET A 420 3.07 -48.04 -19.23
N THR A 421 2.34 -48.32 -18.14
CA THR A 421 1.84 -49.66 -17.82
C THR A 421 0.70 -50.14 -18.73
N GLY A 422 0.07 -49.24 -19.51
CA GLY A 422 -1.07 -49.54 -20.37
C GLY A 422 -2.40 -49.60 -19.66
N ILE A 423 -2.45 -49.26 -18.36
CA ILE A 423 -3.71 -49.17 -17.58
C ILE A 423 -4.58 -47.98 -18.08
N LEU A 424 -3.91 -46.89 -18.45
CA LEU A 424 -4.57 -45.69 -18.92
C LEU A 424 -4.63 -45.68 -20.46
N ASN A 425 -5.83 -45.51 -21.00
CA ASN A 425 -6.04 -45.29 -22.43
C ASN A 425 -6.11 -43.75 -22.75
N PRO A 426 -5.94 -43.34 -24.03
CA PRO A 426 -5.92 -41.91 -24.39
C PRO A 426 -7.16 -41.14 -23.98
N VAL A 427 -8.35 -41.72 -24.07
CA VAL A 427 -9.64 -41.07 -23.77
C VAL A 427 -9.76 -40.82 -22.26
N VAL A 428 -9.53 -41.82 -21.45
CA VAL A 428 -9.58 -41.70 -19.99
C VAL A 428 -8.48 -40.76 -19.51
N GLY A 429 -7.30 -40.83 -20.13
CA GLY A 429 -6.20 -39.92 -19.84
C GLY A 429 -6.55 -38.46 -20.06
N ALA A 430 -7.16 -38.14 -21.20
CA ALA A 430 -7.63 -36.79 -21.52
C ALA A 430 -8.71 -36.30 -20.51
N LEU A 431 -9.62 -37.19 -20.10
CA LEU A 431 -10.64 -36.88 -19.08
C LEU A 431 -10.02 -36.55 -17.73
N VAL A 432 -9.10 -37.38 -17.24
CA VAL A 432 -8.38 -37.16 -15.97
C VAL A 432 -7.63 -35.83 -15.97
N HIS A 433 -6.94 -35.52 -17.07
CA HIS A 433 -6.22 -34.28 -17.26
C HIS A 433 -7.15 -33.05 -17.20
N ASN A 434 -8.29 -33.07 -17.91
CA ASN A 434 -9.26 -31.99 -17.92
C ASN A 434 -9.90 -31.82 -16.52
N LEU A 435 -10.22 -32.88 -15.82
CA LEU A 435 -10.71 -32.84 -14.44
C LEU A 435 -9.67 -32.19 -13.50
N GLY A 436 -8.39 -32.49 -13.69
CA GLY A 436 -7.31 -31.84 -12.96
C GLY A 436 -7.27 -30.32 -13.16
N SER A 437 -7.45 -29.87 -14.39
CA SER A 437 -7.53 -28.42 -14.73
C SER A 437 -8.74 -27.76 -14.08
N VAL A 438 -9.91 -28.40 -14.12
CA VAL A 438 -11.14 -27.91 -13.47
C VAL A 438 -10.93 -27.82 -11.96
N PHE A 439 -10.30 -28.81 -11.33
CA PHE A 439 -10.00 -28.79 -9.90
C PHE A 439 -9.13 -27.56 -9.52
N VAL A 440 -8.05 -27.30 -10.28
CA VAL A 440 -7.16 -26.16 -10.05
C VAL A 440 -7.90 -24.82 -10.14
N ILE A 441 -8.77 -24.67 -11.14
CA ILE A 441 -9.58 -23.47 -11.31
C ILE A 441 -10.57 -23.31 -10.13
N LEU A 442 -11.29 -24.36 -9.78
CA LEU A 442 -12.25 -24.33 -8.66
C LEU A 442 -11.57 -24.06 -7.32
N ASN A 443 -10.38 -24.64 -7.09
CA ASN A 443 -9.60 -24.37 -5.88
C ASN A 443 -9.12 -22.91 -5.82
N SER A 444 -8.68 -22.34 -6.96
CA SER A 444 -8.33 -20.93 -7.07
C SER A 444 -9.55 -20.02 -6.85
N ALA A 445 -10.71 -20.37 -7.40
CA ALA A 445 -11.95 -19.59 -7.25
C ALA A 445 -12.44 -19.48 -5.80
N LYS A 446 -12.03 -20.38 -4.90
CA LYS A 446 -12.31 -20.26 -3.46
C LYS A 446 -11.73 -18.99 -2.84
N LEU A 447 -10.65 -18.45 -3.44
CA LEU A 447 -10.07 -17.19 -2.99
C LEU A 447 -11.04 -16.01 -3.15
N LEU A 448 -11.91 -16.02 -4.16
CA LEU A 448 -12.94 -14.98 -4.38
C LEU A 448 -13.98 -14.90 -3.25
N LYS A 449 -14.16 -15.98 -2.51
CA LYS A 449 -15.09 -16.08 -1.37
C LYS A 449 -14.40 -15.89 -0.02
N THR A 450 -13.10 -15.57 -0.02
CA THR A 450 -12.37 -15.27 1.22
C THR A 450 -12.94 -13.99 1.81
N ARG A 451 -13.47 -14.07 3.03
CA ARG A 451 -14.04 -12.93 3.74
C ARG A 451 -12.95 -12.22 4.54
N ASN A 452 -13.10 -10.93 4.69
CA ASN A 452 -12.32 -10.14 5.63
C ASN A 452 -12.86 -10.34 7.07
N ASN A 453 -12.79 -11.58 7.58
CA ASN A 453 -13.18 -11.88 8.98
C ASN A 453 -12.08 -11.41 9.97
N LEU A 454 -10.98 -10.93 9.45
CA LEU A 454 -9.90 -10.23 10.15
C LEU A 454 -10.16 -8.70 10.25
N ALA A 455 -11.29 -8.19 9.72
CA ALA A 455 -11.86 -6.99 10.27
C ALA A 455 -11.96 -7.28 11.75
N LEU A 456 -10.92 -6.85 12.44
CA LEU A 456 -10.62 -7.02 13.85
C LEU A 456 -11.95 -7.05 14.59
N ASN A 457 -12.16 -7.95 15.50
CA ASN A 457 -13.33 -8.03 16.34
C ASN A 457 -13.46 -6.73 17.16
N CYS A 458 -13.58 -5.60 16.49
CA CYS A 458 -14.20 -4.38 16.96
C CYS A 458 -15.72 -4.61 16.99
N LYS A 459 -16.16 -5.70 17.56
CA LYS A 459 -17.40 -5.70 18.31
C LYS A 459 -17.04 -5.04 19.63
N THR A 460 -17.17 -3.70 19.62
CA THR A 460 -17.76 -2.97 20.72
C THR A 460 -18.54 -3.90 21.66
N GLU A 461 -17.86 -4.53 22.59
CA GLU A 461 -18.43 -4.59 23.91
C GLU A 461 -18.36 -3.16 24.41
N SER A 462 -19.52 -2.55 24.50
CA SER A 462 -19.84 -1.30 25.12
C SER A 462 -19.26 -1.24 26.55
N LEU A 463 -18.00 -0.88 26.66
CA LEU A 463 -17.33 -0.49 27.90
C LEU A 463 -16.83 0.97 27.79
N PHE A 464 -17.60 1.79 27.08
CA PHE A 464 -17.53 3.24 27.21
C PHE A 464 -18.73 3.71 28.01
N THR A 465 -18.71 3.48 29.32
CA THR A 465 -19.32 4.41 30.23
C THR A 465 -18.61 5.76 30.09
N ASN A 466 -19.39 6.84 30.19
CA ASN A 466 -19.05 8.24 29.86
C ASN A 466 -17.83 8.86 30.57
N GLU A 467 -16.92 8.07 31.13
CA GLU A 467 -15.75 8.58 31.87
C GLU A 467 -14.42 8.50 31.11
N SER A 468 -14.37 7.93 29.90
CA SER A 468 -13.11 7.75 29.17
C SER A 468 -12.96 8.58 27.89
N LYS A 469 -13.82 9.58 27.65
CA LYS A 469 -13.65 10.52 26.51
C LYS A 469 -12.41 11.42 26.62
N GLY A 470 -11.71 11.40 27.75
CA GLY A 470 -10.50 12.18 27.96
C GLY A 470 -9.16 11.44 27.80
N ALA A 471 -9.15 10.14 27.49
CA ALA A 471 -7.91 9.33 27.63
C ALA A 471 -7.30 8.82 26.31
N LEU A 472 -7.87 9.13 25.16
CA LEU A 472 -7.38 8.64 23.84
C LEU A 472 -6.87 9.75 22.93
N ILE A 473 -6.74 10.97 23.43
CA ILE A 473 -6.16 12.10 22.72
C ILE A 473 -4.82 12.42 23.38
N VAL A 474 -3.74 11.98 22.80
CA VAL A 474 -2.37 12.40 23.13
C VAL A 474 -1.69 12.89 21.88
#